data_0e7c663c6749a4186f6500cc54ba191c
#
_entry.id   0e7c663c6749a4186f6500cc54ba191c
#
_cell.length_a   1.000
_cell.length_b   1.000
_cell.length_c   1.000
_cell.angle_alpha   90.00
_cell.angle_beta   90.00
_cell.angle_gamma   90.00
#
_symmetry.space_group_name_H-M   'P 1'
#
loop_
_entity.id
_entity.type
_entity.pdbx_description
1 polymer ?
#
loop_
_entity_poly.entity_id
_entity_poly.type
_entity_poly.pdbx_seq_one_letter_code
_entity_poly.pdbx_strand_id
1 'polypeptide(L)'
;MNFKNSKNCFYIPVSEVRLPTGKMSSRTGENIVYSDFKKEIMGYAISEIKKRYDSLNNKEIEKRARMISIAAIKFNMLKQDLNKVIIFDKKEALRFEGDTGPYVQYAHARCCSILKGAKTEKFNMDLFNGTDYSVVKMIEQFPKAVEKAGEEHKPSLIANYLLELAKTFNEFYAKNQVLKAEDKLRNARLALVFSVRQVLRNGLGLLGIDAPNEM
;
A
#
# COMPACT_ATOMS: atom_id res chain seq x y z
N MET A 1 -41.39 -9.85 -1.41
CA MET A 1 -41.03 -10.27 -2.77
C MET A 1 -40.14 -11.50 -2.70
N ASN A 2 -40.54 -12.60 -3.32
CA ASN A 2 -39.75 -13.85 -3.34
C ASN A 2 -38.76 -13.82 -4.51
N PHE A 3 -37.73 -13.02 -4.40
CA PHE A 3 -36.68 -12.97 -5.42
C PHE A 3 -35.75 -14.18 -5.26
N LYS A 4 -35.60 -14.99 -6.33
CA LYS A 4 -34.88 -16.27 -6.32
C LYS A 4 -33.46 -16.18 -5.81
N ASN A 5 -32.77 -15.03 -6.01
CA ASN A 5 -31.39 -14.77 -5.60
C ASN A 5 -31.27 -13.88 -4.35
N SER A 6 -32.35 -13.66 -3.61
CA SER A 6 -32.31 -12.77 -2.41
C SER A 6 -31.30 -13.20 -1.37
N LYS A 7 -31.03 -14.51 -1.26
CA LYS A 7 -30.03 -15.06 -0.33
C LYS A 7 -28.57 -14.69 -0.69
N ASN A 8 -28.33 -14.25 -1.94
CA ASN A 8 -27.01 -13.85 -2.45
C ASN A 8 -26.87 -12.32 -2.51
N CYS A 9 -27.84 -11.58 -1.99
CA CYS A 9 -27.80 -10.13 -1.95
C CYS A 9 -27.23 -9.67 -0.60
N PHE A 10 -26.24 -8.76 -0.63
CA PHE A 10 -25.63 -8.17 0.53
C PHE A 10 -25.91 -6.66 0.54
N TYR A 11 -26.20 -6.12 1.73
CA TYR A 11 -26.25 -4.69 1.93
C TYR A 11 -24.91 -4.23 2.52
N ILE A 12 -24.22 -3.35 1.82
CA ILE A 12 -22.96 -2.76 2.26
C ILE A 12 -23.23 -1.27 2.53
N PRO A 13 -23.29 -0.83 3.80
CA PRO A 13 -23.42 0.58 4.10
C PRO A 13 -22.15 1.33 3.74
N VAL A 14 -22.28 2.41 2.97
CA VAL A 14 -21.15 3.28 2.62
C VAL A 14 -21.45 4.68 3.12
N SER A 15 -20.53 5.26 3.87
CA SER A 15 -20.64 6.62 4.38
C SER A 15 -20.12 7.64 3.32
N GLU A 16 -20.18 8.92 3.66
CA GLU A 16 -19.75 10.00 2.78
C GLU A 16 -18.25 10.29 2.91
N VAL A 17 -17.69 10.85 1.84
CA VAL A 17 -16.34 11.43 1.83
C VAL A 17 -16.46 12.93 2.02
N ARG A 18 -15.67 13.49 2.95
CA ARG A 18 -15.58 14.92 3.24
C ARG A 18 -14.17 15.43 2.99
N LEU A 19 -14.05 16.69 2.64
CA LEU A 19 -12.78 17.40 2.72
C LEU A 19 -12.56 17.96 4.13
N PRO A 20 -11.32 18.32 4.52
CA PRO A 20 -11.07 19.03 5.76
C PRO A 20 -11.84 20.34 5.89
N THR A 21 -12.19 20.98 4.76
CA THR A 21 -12.99 22.20 4.69
C THR A 21 -14.49 22.00 4.90
N GLY A 22 -14.95 20.74 4.95
CA GLY A 22 -16.36 20.41 5.20
C GLY A 22 -16.98 19.48 4.18
N LYS A 23 -18.32 19.43 4.19
CA LYS A 23 -19.11 18.56 3.32
C LYS A 23 -19.16 19.11 1.89
N MET A 24 -18.88 18.27 0.91
CA MET A 24 -19.12 18.60 -0.49
C MET A 24 -20.63 18.73 -0.78
N SER A 25 -21.07 19.81 -1.41
CA SER A 25 -22.47 20.04 -1.71
C SER A 25 -22.69 20.41 -3.17
N SER A 26 -23.54 19.64 -3.84
CA SER A 26 -23.96 19.93 -5.22
C SER A 26 -24.82 21.18 -5.33
N ARG A 27 -25.48 21.60 -4.21
CA ARG A 27 -26.37 22.75 -4.20
C ARG A 27 -25.65 24.09 -4.10
N THR A 28 -24.44 24.10 -3.56
CA THR A 28 -23.61 25.31 -3.41
C THR A 28 -22.62 25.52 -4.56
N GLY A 29 -22.62 24.63 -5.56
CA GLY A 29 -21.65 24.67 -6.66
C GLY A 29 -20.24 24.18 -6.30
N GLU A 30 -19.98 23.82 -5.05
CA GLU A 30 -18.69 23.30 -4.57
C GLU A 30 -18.58 21.78 -4.82
N ASN A 31 -18.82 21.38 -6.07
CA ASN A 31 -18.65 19.99 -6.46
C ASN A 31 -17.20 19.74 -6.87
N ILE A 32 -16.60 18.73 -6.27
CA ILE A 32 -15.32 18.22 -6.74
C ILE A 32 -15.58 17.09 -7.74
N VAL A 33 -15.31 17.38 -9.00
CA VAL A 33 -15.34 16.36 -10.05
C VAL A 33 -14.08 15.48 -9.90
N TYR A 34 -14.24 14.17 -9.98
CA TYR A 34 -13.13 13.22 -9.84
C TYR A 34 -11.94 13.52 -10.77
N SER A 35 -12.23 13.96 -12.01
CA SER A 35 -11.18 14.34 -12.97
C SER A 35 -10.27 15.46 -12.46
N ASP A 36 -10.87 16.48 -11.85
CA ASP A 36 -10.14 17.67 -11.37
C ASP A 36 -9.39 17.34 -10.06
N PHE A 37 -10.04 16.58 -9.19
CA PHE A 37 -9.43 16.05 -8.00
C PHE A 37 -8.19 15.20 -8.31
N LYS A 38 -8.32 14.28 -9.28
CA LYS A 38 -7.20 13.47 -9.75
C LYS A 38 -6.07 14.29 -10.35
N LYS A 39 -6.39 15.31 -11.18
CA LYS A 39 -5.38 16.22 -11.75
C LYS A 39 -4.61 16.97 -10.67
N GLU A 40 -5.31 17.46 -9.65
CA GLU A 40 -4.70 18.18 -8.54
C GLU A 40 -3.74 17.27 -7.74
N ILE A 41 -4.18 16.07 -7.35
CA ILE A 41 -3.32 15.10 -6.64
C ILE A 41 -2.13 14.70 -7.51
N MET A 42 -2.34 14.52 -8.81
CA MET A 42 -1.27 14.20 -9.75
C MET A 42 -0.26 15.37 -9.87
N GLY A 43 -0.71 16.62 -9.85
CA GLY A 43 0.15 17.79 -9.80
C GLY A 43 1.06 17.81 -8.55
N TYR A 44 0.52 17.51 -7.38
CA TYR A 44 1.30 17.38 -6.16
C TYR A 44 2.32 16.23 -6.25
N ALA A 45 1.92 15.06 -6.75
CA ALA A 45 2.82 13.93 -6.92
C ALA A 45 3.98 14.25 -7.89
N ILE A 46 3.70 14.94 -9.01
CA ILE A 46 4.72 15.39 -9.96
C ILE A 46 5.70 16.35 -9.28
N SER A 47 5.20 17.30 -8.49
CA SER A 47 6.07 18.27 -7.81
C SER A 47 6.99 17.58 -6.80
N GLU A 48 6.50 16.60 -6.05
CA GLU A 48 7.30 15.83 -5.08
C GLU A 48 8.34 14.92 -5.75
N ILE A 49 7.99 14.31 -6.90
CA ILE A 49 8.94 13.50 -7.69
C ILE A 49 10.07 14.38 -8.23
N LYS A 50 9.74 15.54 -8.81
CA LYS A 50 10.75 16.48 -9.37
C LYS A 50 11.72 17.02 -8.31
N LYS A 51 11.27 17.20 -7.06
CA LYS A 51 12.16 17.61 -5.96
C LYS A 51 13.20 16.54 -5.57
N ARG A 52 12.90 15.28 -5.85
CA ARG A 52 13.74 14.14 -5.41
C ARG A 52 14.61 13.57 -6.52
N TYR A 53 14.22 13.76 -7.77
CA TYR A 53 14.83 13.14 -8.94
C TYR A 53 15.00 14.13 -10.08
N ASP A 54 16.19 14.68 -10.23
CA ASP A 54 16.50 15.67 -11.27
C ASP A 54 16.68 15.07 -12.67
N SER A 55 16.94 13.74 -12.75
CA SER A 55 17.31 13.07 -14.00
C SER A 55 16.18 12.29 -14.69
N LEU A 56 14.97 12.25 -14.11
CA LEU A 56 13.85 11.51 -14.71
C LEU A 56 13.25 12.29 -15.88
N ASN A 57 12.96 11.57 -16.99
CA ASN A 57 12.22 12.16 -18.09
C ASN A 57 10.73 12.35 -17.76
N ASN A 58 10.05 13.26 -18.45
CA ASN A 58 8.67 13.61 -18.20
C ASN A 58 7.71 12.41 -18.25
N LYS A 59 7.92 11.46 -19.16
CA LYS A 59 7.08 10.26 -19.31
C LYS A 59 7.15 9.36 -18.08
N GLU A 60 8.34 9.18 -17.53
CA GLU A 60 8.52 8.39 -16.31
C GLU A 60 7.97 9.12 -15.07
N ILE A 61 8.13 10.45 -14.99
CA ILE A 61 7.54 11.28 -13.94
C ILE A 61 6.02 11.13 -13.95
N GLU A 62 5.37 11.29 -15.10
CA GLU A 62 3.93 11.15 -15.24
C GLU A 62 3.42 9.75 -14.86
N LYS A 63 4.13 8.71 -15.30
CA LYS A 63 3.81 7.32 -14.97
C LYS A 63 3.86 7.09 -13.45
N ARG A 64 4.96 7.51 -12.79
CA ARG A 64 5.11 7.38 -11.33
C ARG A 64 4.07 8.21 -10.59
N ALA A 65 3.86 9.46 -11.00
CA ALA A 65 2.87 10.35 -10.40
C ALA A 65 1.45 9.75 -10.47
N ARG A 66 1.10 9.13 -11.61
CA ARG A 66 -0.18 8.46 -11.76
C ARG A 66 -0.34 7.29 -10.78
N MET A 67 0.67 6.43 -10.66
CA MET A 67 0.63 5.28 -9.73
C MET A 67 0.52 5.75 -8.28
N ILE A 68 1.32 6.74 -7.87
CA ILE A 68 1.31 7.31 -6.52
C ILE A 68 -0.04 7.97 -6.22
N SER A 69 -0.59 8.75 -7.16
CA SER A 69 -1.87 9.45 -7.00
C SER A 69 -3.02 8.46 -6.83
N ILE A 70 -3.06 7.40 -7.63
CA ILE A 70 -4.09 6.36 -7.52
C ILE A 70 -3.96 5.62 -6.18
N ALA A 71 -2.75 5.31 -5.73
CA ALA A 71 -2.50 4.71 -4.44
C ALA A 71 -2.96 5.61 -3.29
N ALA A 72 -2.63 6.90 -3.34
CA ALA A 72 -3.04 7.88 -2.33
C ALA A 72 -4.58 7.96 -2.20
N ILE A 73 -5.28 8.02 -3.33
CA ILE A 73 -6.75 8.10 -3.34
C ILE A 73 -7.37 6.80 -2.83
N LYS A 74 -7.06 5.66 -3.49
CA LYS A 74 -7.69 4.38 -3.18
C LYS A 74 -7.38 3.92 -1.76
N PHE A 75 -6.13 3.99 -1.36
CA PHE A 75 -5.72 3.51 -0.05
C PHE A 75 -6.34 4.31 1.09
N ASN A 76 -6.39 5.64 0.96
CA ASN A 76 -7.02 6.49 1.98
C ASN A 76 -8.51 6.17 2.16
N MET A 77 -9.20 5.83 1.07
CA MET A 77 -10.59 5.43 1.13
C MET A 77 -10.78 4.01 1.66
N LEU A 78 -9.93 3.07 1.24
CA LEU A 78 -10.09 1.65 1.56
C LEU A 78 -9.55 1.26 2.94
N LYS A 79 -8.66 2.05 3.56
CA LYS A 79 -8.16 1.76 4.91
C LYS A 79 -9.18 2.00 6.02
N GLN A 80 -10.24 2.74 5.74
CA GLN A 80 -11.33 3.01 6.67
C GLN A 80 -12.46 1.99 6.51
N ASP A 81 -13.20 1.75 7.59
CA ASP A 81 -14.44 0.99 7.48
C ASP A 81 -15.46 1.78 6.67
N LEU A 82 -16.19 1.09 5.80
CA LEU A 82 -17.10 1.72 4.84
C LEU A 82 -18.22 2.54 5.47
N ASN A 83 -18.63 2.23 6.71
CA ASN A 83 -19.65 2.95 7.45
C ASN A 83 -19.15 4.22 8.16
N LYS A 84 -17.86 4.52 8.11
CA LYS A 84 -17.28 5.73 8.73
C LYS A 84 -17.15 6.84 7.70
N VAL A 85 -17.37 8.08 8.16
CA VAL A 85 -17.09 9.27 7.35
C VAL A 85 -15.59 9.35 7.08
N ILE A 86 -15.23 9.47 5.80
CA ILE A 86 -13.84 9.59 5.37
C ILE A 86 -13.51 11.08 5.20
N ILE A 87 -12.57 11.58 5.98
CA ILE A 87 -12.00 12.92 5.77
C ILE A 87 -10.78 12.76 4.87
N PHE A 88 -10.86 13.26 3.64
CA PHE A 88 -9.78 13.15 2.67
C PHE A 88 -8.91 14.41 2.65
N ASP A 89 -7.75 14.34 3.28
CA ASP A 89 -6.70 15.35 3.15
C ASP A 89 -5.73 14.97 2.04
N LYS A 90 -5.62 15.84 1.02
CA LYS A 90 -4.80 15.61 -0.17
C LYS A 90 -3.31 15.55 0.15
N LYS A 91 -2.83 16.42 1.06
CA LYS A 91 -1.42 16.47 1.45
C LYS A 91 -1.03 15.26 2.27
N GLU A 92 -1.87 14.90 3.25
CA GLU A 92 -1.65 13.73 4.09
C GLU A 92 -1.67 12.42 3.27
N ALA A 93 -2.61 12.29 2.32
CA ALA A 93 -2.74 11.08 1.50
C ALA A 93 -1.51 10.80 0.61
N LEU A 94 -0.76 11.82 0.22
CA LEU A 94 0.44 11.72 -0.63
C LEU A 94 1.76 11.56 0.15
N ARG A 95 1.73 11.58 1.49
CA ARG A 95 2.95 11.38 2.28
C ARG A 95 3.54 9.99 2.05
N PHE A 96 4.88 9.93 1.99
CA PHE A 96 5.64 8.68 1.96
C PHE A 96 5.92 8.13 3.36
N GLU A 97 5.32 8.73 4.38
CA GLU A 97 5.37 8.36 5.79
C GLU A 97 3.96 8.28 6.35
N GLY A 98 3.78 7.54 7.42
CA GLY A 98 2.47 7.34 8.05
C GLY A 98 1.59 6.33 7.30
N ASP A 99 0.27 6.40 7.55
CA ASP A 99 -0.69 5.39 7.12
C ASP A 99 -1.23 5.70 5.70
N THR A 100 -0.37 5.63 4.69
CA THR A 100 -0.67 6.03 3.31
C THR A 100 -0.38 4.93 2.29
N GLY A 101 -1.05 4.98 1.13
CA GLY A 101 -0.76 4.09 0.01
C GLY A 101 0.67 4.24 -0.53
N PRO A 102 1.16 5.47 -0.75
CA PRO A 102 2.55 5.70 -1.13
C PRO A 102 3.58 5.13 -0.15
N TYR A 103 3.30 5.09 1.16
CA TYR A 103 4.18 4.45 2.14
C TYR A 103 4.30 2.93 1.90
N VAL A 104 3.18 2.26 1.62
CA VAL A 104 3.19 0.82 1.31
C VAL A 104 3.89 0.55 -0.02
N GLN A 105 3.64 1.39 -1.05
CA GLN A 105 4.34 1.31 -2.33
C GLN A 105 5.86 1.50 -2.16
N TYR A 106 6.27 2.44 -1.32
CA TYR A 106 7.68 2.67 -1.03
C TYR A 106 8.35 1.47 -0.35
N ALA A 107 7.65 0.80 0.58
CA ALA A 107 8.16 -0.45 1.17
C ALA A 107 8.36 -1.54 0.10
N HIS A 108 7.43 -1.69 -0.85
CA HIS A 108 7.57 -2.59 -1.98
C HIS A 108 8.77 -2.23 -2.87
N ALA A 109 8.91 -0.97 -3.28
CA ALA A 109 10.02 -0.50 -4.11
C ALA A 109 11.38 -0.69 -3.42
N ARG A 110 11.43 -0.49 -2.09
CA ARG A 110 12.62 -0.79 -1.27
C ARG A 110 12.99 -2.27 -1.34
N CYS A 111 12.01 -3.18 -1.21
CA CYS A 111 12.27 -4.61 -1.40
C CYS A 111 12.84 -4.90 -2.79
N CYS A 112 12.28 -4.30 -3.84
CA CYS A 112 12.78 -4.46 -5.20
C CYS A 112 14.24 -3.98 -5.34
N SER A 113 14.58 -2.84 -4.73
CA SER A 113 15.95 -2.30 -4.73
C SER A 113 16.93 -3.22 -4.03
N ILE A 114 16.57 -3.78 -2.85
CA ILE A 114 17.41 -4.72 -2.11
C ILE A 114 17.66 -6.00 -2.93
N LEU A 115 16.66 -6.45 -3.66
CA LEU A 115 16.73 -7.68 -4.46
C LEU A 115 17.37 -7.47 -5.84
N LYS A 116 17.71 -6.25 -6.21
CA LYS A 116 18.31 -5.96 -7.52
C LYS A 116 19.69 -6.65 -7.63
N GLY A 117 19.79 -7.61 -8.54
CA GLY A 117 21.00 -8.41 -8.74
C GLY A 117 21.21 -9.54 -7.72
N ALA A 118 20.32 -9.72 -6.75
CA ALA A 118 20.41 -10.83 -5.81
C ALA A 118 19.91 -12.13 -6.47
N LYS A 119 20.66 -13.22 -6.26
CA LYS A 119 20.23 -14.57 -6.62
C LYS A 119 19.55 -15.22 -5.41
N THR A 120 18.42 -15.88 -5.64
CA THR A 120 17.77 -16.70 -4.62
C THR A 120 18.47 -18.05 -4.56
N GLU A 121 19.13 -18.34 -3.44
CA GLU A 121 19.76 -19.62 -3.16
C GLU A 121 18.97 -20.37 -2.07
N LYS A 122 19.32 -21.62 -1.83
CA LYS A 122 18.79 -22.37 -0.68
C LYS A 122 19.13 -21.62 0.61
N PHE A 123 18.16 -21.44 1.48
CA PHE A 123 18.33 -20.76 2.77
C PHE A 123 17.84 -21.62 3.94
N ASN A 124 18.37 -21.34 5.13
CA ASN A 124 17.93 -21.98 6.37
C ASN A 124 17.26 -20.93 7.27
N MET A 125 16.06 -21.22 7.74
CA MET A 125 15.29 -20.35 8.63
C MET A 125 15.79 -20.39 10.08
N ASP A 126 16.58 -21.41 10.47
CA ASP A 126 17.17 -21.51 11.82
C ASP A 126 18.14 -20.35 12.12
N LEU A 127 18.55 -19.62 11.07
CA LEU A 127 19.41 -18.44 11.17
C LEU A 127 18.65 -17.17 11.57
N PHE A 128 17.32 -17.20 11.59
CA PHE A 128 16.49 -16.04 11.94
C PHE A 128 16.49 -15.78 13.45
N ASN A 129 16.36 -14.53 13.83
CA ASN A 129 16.24 -14.09 15.22
C ASN A 129 15.33 -12.87 15.33
N GLY A 130 14.88 -12.56 16.54
CA GLY A 130 14.20 -11.31 16.90
C GLY A 130 13.25 -10.77 15.82
N THR A 131 13.66 -9.68 15.16
CA THR A 131 12.85 -8.99 14.13
C THR A 131 12.67 -9.79 12.84
N ASP A 132 13.54 -10.77 12.52
CA ASP A 132 13.34 -11.68 11.37
C ASP A 132 12.03 -12.47 11.57
N TYR A 133 11.81 -13.03 12.76
CA TYR A 133 10.58 -13.76 13.09
C TYR A 133 9.32 -12.88 13.10
N SER A 134 9.44 -11.61 13.46
CA SER A 134 8.30 -10.68 13.38
C SER A 134 7.79 -10.55 11.94
N VAL A 135 8.70 -10.46 10.97
CA VAL A 135 8.36 -10.41 9.55
C VAL A 135 7.77 -11.74 9.08
N VAL A 136 8.34 -12.90 9.50
CA VAL A 136 7.80 -14.23 9.16
C VAL A 136 6.35 -14.36 9.63
N LYS A 137 6.05 -13.99 10.88
CA LYS A 137 4.68 -14.00 11.43
C LYS A 137 3.71 -13.14 10.61
N MET A 138 4.16 -11.97 10.18
CA MET A 138 3.33 -11.11 9.34
C MET A 138 3.01 -11.78 8.01
N ILE A 139 4.00 -12.39 7.35
CA ILE A 139 3.81 -13.09 6.07
C ILE A 139 2.82 -14.25 6.22
N GLU A 140 2.96 -15.05 7.29
CA GLU A 140 2.08 -16.20 7.59
C GLU A 140 0.60 -15.78 7.74
N GLN A 141 0.34 -14.57 8.26
CA GLN A 141 -1.01 -14.08 8.48
C GLN A 141 -1.72 -13.61 7.20
N PHE A 142 -1.01 -13.43 6.09
CA PHE A 142 -1.59 -12.86 4.85
C PHE A 142 -2.78 -13.66 4.31
N PRO A 143 -2.73 -14.99 4.14
CA PRO A 143 -3.87 -15.75 3.64
C PRO A 143 -5.13 -15.56 4.50
N LYS A 144 -4.96 -15.61 5.83
CA LYS A 144 -6.06 -15.42 6.79
C LYS A 144 -6.64 -14.00 6.74
N ALA A 145 -5.79 -12.98 6.53
CA ALA A 145 -6.24 -11.60 6.37
C ALA A 145 -7.08 -11.44 5.08
N VAL A 146 -6.68 -12.11 4.00
CA VAL A 146 -7.43 -12.08 2.73
C VAL A 146 -8.77 -12.82 2.86
N GLU A 147 -8.78 -14.01 3.44
CA GLU A 147 -9.99 -14.79 3.70
C GLU A 147 -11.00 -13.96 4.52
N LYS A 148 -10.56 -13.41 5.66
CA LYS A 148 -11.40 -12.60 6.53
C LYS A 148 -11.92 -11.34 5.83
N ALA A 149 -11.09 -10.67 5.03
CA ALA A 149 -11.52 -9.50 4.27
C ALA A 149 -12.60 -9.83 3.24
N GLY A 150 -12.51 -11.01 2.60
CA GLY A 150 -13.53 -11.52 1.68
C GLY A 150 -14.83 -11.86 2.39
N GLU A 151 -14.78 -12.61 3.48
CA GLU A 151 -15.95 -13.00 4.27
C GLU A 151 -16.70 -11.80 4.85
N GLU A 152 -15.97 -10.83 5.41
CA GLU A 152 -16.55 -9.64 6.01
C GLU A 152 -16.85 -8.51 5.01
N HIS A 153 -16.47 -8.66 3.73
CA HIS A 153 -16.59 -7.62 2.70
C HIS A 153 -15.90 -6.31 3.11
N LYS A 154 -14.74 -6.41 3.79
CA LYS A 154 -14.00 -5.29 4.36
C LYS A 154 -12.60 -5.17 3.76
N PRO A 155 -12.41 -4.39 2.69
CA PRO A 155 -11.08 -4.16 2.13
C PRO A 155 -10.13 -3.45 3.10
N SER A 156 -10.66 -2.78 4.14
CA SER A 156 -9.87 -2.16 5.20
C SER A 156 -8.98 -3.15 5.96
N LEU A 157 -9.38 -4.41 6.07
CA LEU A 157 -8.56 -5.44 6.70
C LEU A 157 -7.27 -5.70 5.90
N ILE A 158 -7.35 -5.70 4.56
CA ILE A 158 -6.16 -5.84 3.70
C ILE A 158 -5.29 -4.58 3.80
N ALA A 159 -5.89 -3.39 3.70
CA ALA A 159 -5.16 -2.14 3.75
C ALA A 159 -4.38 -1.98 5.07
N ASN A 160 -5.03 -2.25 6.20
CA ASN A 160 -4.39 -2.18 7.53
C ASN A 160 -3.31 -3.25 7.70
N TYR A 161 -3.55 -4.47 7.21
CA TYR A 161 -2.54 -5.53 7.21
C TYR A 161 -1.28 -5.11 6.42
N LEU A 162 -1.44 -4.51 5.23
CA LEU A 162 -0.31 -4.04 4.43
C LEU A 162 0.49 -2.92 5.12
N LEU A 163 -0.19 -2.03 5.85
CA LEU A 163 0.48 -1.01 6.66
C LEU A 163 1.35 -1.64 7.74
N GLU A 164 0.80 -2.59 8.48
CA GLU A 164 1.54 -3.26 9.56
C GLU A 164 2.71 -4.08 9.00
N LEU A 165 2.53 -4.78 7.88
CA LEU A 165 3.62 -5.48 7.19
C LEU A 165 4.71 -4.50 6.75
N ALA A 166 4.35 -3.35 6.18
CA ALA A 166 5.31 -2.33 5.74
C ALA A 166 6.08 -1.72 6.94
N LYS A 167 5.41 -1.45 8.06
CA LYS A 167 6.04 -0.97 9.31
C LYS A 167 7.00 -2.02 9.87
N THR A 168 6.56 -3.26 10.00
CA THR A 168 7.38 -4.38 10.50
C THR A 168 8.60 -4.61 9.62
N PHE A 169 8.43 -4.57 8.30
CA PHE A 169 9.55 -4.67 7.35
C PHE A 169 10.53 -3.51 7.46
N ASN A 170 10.05 -2.28 7.58
CA ASN A 170 10.93 -1.12 7.74
C ASN A 170 11.71 -1.16 9.06
N GLU A 171 11.09 -1.62 10.15
CA GLU A 171 11.77 -1.83 11.42
C GLU A 171 12.85 -2.93 11.33
N PHE A 172 12.51 -4.06 10.71
CA PHE A 172 13.46 -5.13 10.42
C PHE A 172 14.65 -4.60 9.62
N TYR A 173 14.40 -3.88 8.52
CA TYR A 173 15.44 -3.36 7.66
C TYR A 173 16.35 -2.32 8.35
N ALA A 174 15.80 -1.51 9.24
CA ALA A 174 16.56 -0.52 10.02
C ALA A 174 17.49 -1.19 11.04
N LYS A 175 17.06 -2.32 11.63
CA LYS A 175 17.82 -3.01 12.70
C LYS A 175 18.79 -4.06 12.17
N ASN A 176 18.61 -4.54 10.92
CA ASN A 176 19.37 -5.66 10.40
C ASN A 176 20.09 -5.32 9.09
N GLN A 177 21.37 -5.71 9.03
CA GLN A 177 22.10 -5.66 7.78
C GLN A 177 21.66 -6.83 6.88
N VAL A 178 20.98 -6.55 5.76
CA VAL A 178 20.57 -7.57 4.82
C VAL A 178 21.71 -7.90 3.85
N LEU A 179 22.17 -6.91 3.09
CA LEU A 179 23.17 -7.13 2.02
C LEU A 179 24.58 -7.36 2.55
N LYS A 180 24.91 -6.83 3.73
CA LYS A 180 26.24 -6.94 4.36
C LYS A 180 26.32 -8.06 5.41
N ALA A 181 25.27 -8.87 5.59
CA ALA A 181 25.29 -10.02 6.48
C ALA A 181 26.20 -11.12 5.93
N GLU A 182 26.60 -12.07 6.79
CA GLU A 182 27.27 -13.30 6.38
C GLU A 182 26.45 -14.06 5.33
N ASP A 183 27.09 -14.74 4.40
CA ASP A 183 26.46 -15.33 3.20
C ASP A 183 25.20 -16.14 3.49
N LYS A 184 25.23 -17.05 4.46
CA LYS A 184 24.07 -17.88 4.81
C LYS A 184 22.92 -17.05 5.36
N LEU A 185 23.20 -16.12 6.27
CA LEU A 185 22.19 -15.23 6.86
C LEU A 185 21.68 -14.24 5.82
N ARG A 186 22.57 -13.72 4.94
CA ARG A 186 22.19 -12.88 3.82
C ARG A 186 21.19 -13.55 2.91
N ASN A 187 21.44 -14.81 2.52
CA ASN A 187 20.52 -15.55 1.66
C ASN A 187 19.16 -15.79 2.34
N ALA A 188 19.14 -16.10 3.63
CA ALA A 188 17.91 -16.25 4.41
C ALA A 188 17.13 -14.91 4.46
N ARG A 189 17.80 -13.79 4.73
CA ARG A 189 17.17 -12.46 4.75
C ARG A 189 16.71 -11.99 3.37
N LEU A 190 17.44 -12.30 2.32
CA LEU A 190 17.00 -12.01 0.93
C LEU A 190 15.73 -12.80 0.58
N ALA A 191 15.61 -14.07 1.00
CA ALA A 191 14.38 -14.83 0.82
C ALA A 191 13.20 -14.20 1.59
N LEU A 192 13.45 -13.69 2.80
CA LEU A 192 12.45 -12.96 3.59
C LEU A 192 12.00 -11.68 2.87
N VAL A 193 12.93 -10.86 2.38
CA VAL A 193 12.64 -9.64 1.59
C VAL A 193 11.86 -9.98 0.32
N PHE A 194 12.20 -11.07 -0.37
CA PHE A 194 11.45 -11.55 -1.53
C PHE A 194 9.99 -11.87 -1.18
N SER A 195 9.78 -12.56 -0.07
CA SER A 195 8.44 -12.91 0.42
C SER A 195 7.63 -11.67 0.79
N VAL A 196 8.22 -10.69 1.50
CA VAL A 196 7.59 -9.40 1.80
C VAL A 196 7.18 -8.68 0.52
N ARG A 197 8.09 -8.57 -0.46
CA ARG A 197 7.79 -7.96 -1.77
C ARG A 197 6.58 -8.60 -2.42
N GLN A 198 6.53 -9.95 -2.43
CA GLN A 198 5.44 -10.67 -3.07
C GLN A 198 4.11 -10.43 -2.36
N VAL A 199 4.09 -10.46 -1.02
CA VAL A 199 2.88 -10.20 -0.23
C VAL A 199 2.39 -8.75 -0.41
N LEU A 200 3.29 -7.76 -0.35
CA LEU A 200 2.94 -6.35 -0.60
C LEU A 200 2.34 -6.17 -2.01
N ARG A 201 2.96 -6.79 -3.03
CA ARG A 201 2.46 -6.74 -4.40
C ARG A 201 1.07 -7.36 -4.53
N ASN A 202 0.86 -8.55 -3.95
CA ASN A 202 -0.42 -9.24 -4.00
C ASN A 202 -1.50 -8.44 -3.29
N GLY A 203 -1.23 -7.95 -2.08
CA GLY A 203 -2.19 -7.19 -1.30
C GLY A 203 -2.55 -5.84 -1.93
N LEU A 204 -1.56 -5.10 -2.47
CA LEU A 204 -1.83 -3.88 -3.24
C LEU A 204 -2.69 -4.19 -4.47
N GLY A 205 -2.41 -5.29 -5.18
CA GLY A 205 -3.21 -5.75 -6.32
C GLY A 205 -4.67 -6.05 -5.96
N LEU A 206 -4.93 -6.67 -4.79
CA LEU A 206 -6.29 -6.89 -4.28
C LEU A 206 -7.05 -5.58 -4.04
N LEU A 207 -6.36 -4.51 -3.68
CA LEU A 207 -6.93 -3.16 -3.55
C LEU A 207 -7.01 -2.40 -4.89
N GLY A 208 -6.56 -3.01 -5.99
CA GLY A 208 -6.47 -2.38 -7.32
C GLY A 208 -5.46 -1.24 -7.34
N ILE A 209 -4.35 -1.37 -6.59
CA ILE A 209 -3.25 -0.41 -6.48
C ILE A 209 -2.01 -1.04 -7.11
N ASP A 210 -1.33 -0.31 -7.99
CA ASP A 210 -0.09 -0.75 -8.60
C ASP A 210 1.05 -0.79 -7.57
N ALA A 211 1.91 -1.81 -7.66
CA ALA A 211 3.12 -1.95 -6.86
C ALA A 211 4.34 -1.61 -7.72
N PRO A 212 4.82 -0.35 -7.73
CA PRO A 212 5.96 0.06 -8.55
C PRO A 212 7.27 -0.60 -8.05
N ASN A 213 8.15 -0.94 -8.97
CA ASN A 213 9.46 -1.49 -8.62
C ASN A 213 10.44 -0.38 -8.18
N GLU A 214 10.19 0.86 -8.58
CA GLU A 214 10.98 2.05 -8.25
C GLU A 214 10.04 3.22 -7.98
N MET A 215 10.41 4.03 -7.02
CA MET A 215 9.66 5.24 -6.64
C MET A 215 10.61 6.41 -6.50
#